data_5c4437cec4583816442699c71e187b77
#
_entry.id   5c4437cec4583816442699c71e187b77
#
_cell.length_a   1.000
_cell.length_b   1.000
_cell.length_c   1.000
_cell.angle_alpha   90.00
_cell.angle_beta   90.00
_cell.angle_gamma   90.00
#
_symmetry.space_group_name_H-M   'P 1'
#
loop_
_entity.id
_entity.type
_entity.pdbx_description
1 polymer ?
#
loop_
_entity_poly.entity_id
_entity_poly.type
_entity_poly.pdbx_seq_one_letter_code
_entity_poly.pdbx_strand_id
1 'polypeptide(L)'
;DWLFNTPQVDHIGPLIARRLAGAQGEAFIESAWHDPSKLEENPEILAGYRKPLQAENWDRALWEHTQAANPPGLEERLSEISVPTLVISGDDDQIVPVENSVRLAEDIPEAQLVILENCGHLPQEECPEAFMDAVEDFIKPIIEED
;
A
#
# COMPACT_ATOMS: atom_id res chain seq x y z
N ASP A 1 -18.68 9.87 -12.99
CA ASP A 1 -18.76 9.88 -11.50
C ASP A 1 -20.19 9.91 -10.94
N TRP A 2 -21.23 10.33 -11.71
CA TRP A 2 -22.62 10.34 -11.23
C TRP A 2 -23.20 8.93 -10.99
N LEU A 3 -22.70 7.92 -11.69
CA LEU A 3 -23.17 6.52 -11.61
C LEU A 3 -22.86 5.90 -10.25
N PHE A 4 -21.73 6.29 -9.62
CA PHE A 4 -21.27 5.76 -8.34
C PHE A 4 -21.88 6.47 -7.13
N ASN A 5 -22.48 7.64 -7.32
CA ASN A 5 -23.12 8.46 -6.27
C ASN A 5 -24.66 8.35 -6.28
N THR A 6 -25.21 7.22 -6.70
CA THR A 6 -26.65 6.99 -6.63
C THR A 6 -27.00 6.14 -5.40
N PRO A 7 -28.12 6.43 -4.71
CA PRO A 7 -28.54 5.65 -3.52
C PRO A 7 -28.64 4.14 -3.77
N GLN A 8 -28.86 3.73 -5.01
CA GLN A 8 -28.94 2.31 -5.40
C GLN A 8 -27.56 1.65 -5.37
N VAL A 9 -26.51 2.38 -5.74
CA VAL A 9 -25.12 1.88 -5.72
C VAL A 9 -24.60 1.77 -4.30
N ASP A 10 -24.98 2.68 -3.40
CA ASP A 10 -24.62 2.60 -1.97
C ASP A 10 -25.20 1.36 -1.28
N HIS A 11 -26.33 0.85 -1.74
CA HIS A 11 -26.88 -0.40 -1.20
C HIS A 11 -26.20 -1.66 -1.76
N ILE A 12 -25.67 -1.60 -2.97
CA ILE A 12 -25.03 -2.73 -3.66
C ILE A 12 -23.52 -2.78 -3.38
N GLY A 13 -22.90 -1.63 -3.14
CA GLY A 13 -21.46 -1.49 -2.94
C GLY A 13 -20.90 -2.41 -1.86
N PRO A 14 -21.46 -2.48 -0.65
CA PRO A 14 -21.01 -3.41 0.38
C PRO A 14 -21.09 -4.87 -0.03
N LEU A 15 -22.10 -5.27 -0.83
CA LEU A 15 -22.20 -6.64 -1.34
C LEU A 15 -21.08 -6.96 -2.36
N ILE A 16 -20.72 -5.97 -3.17
CA ILE A 16 -19.57 -6.08 -4.08
C ILE A 16 -18.29 -6.21 -3.28
N ALA A 17 -18.08 -5.35 -2.27
CA ALA A 17 -16.93 -5.40 -1.37
C ALA A 17 -16.80 -6.78 -0.70
N ARG A 18 -17.90 -7.34 -0.18
CA ARG A 18 -17.91 -8.71 0.39
C ARG A 18 -17.48 -9.77 -0.60
N ARG A 19 -17.98 -9.69 -1.83
CA ARG A 19 -17.65 -10.68 -2.87
C ARG A 19 -16.18 -10.60 -3.27
N LEU A 20 -15.65 -9.39 -3.43
CA LEU A 20 -14.25 -9.17 -3.82
C LEU A 20 -13.28 -9.55 -2.72
N ALA A 21 -13.54 -9.16 -1.48
CA ALA A 21 -12.69 -9.48 -0.34
C ALA A 21 -12.71 -10.98 0.04
N GLY A 22 -13.76 -11.73 -0.36
CA GLY A 22 -13.84 -13.17 -0.12
C GLY A 22 -12.96 -13.97 -1.07
N ALA A 23 -13.52 -14.37 -2.21
CA ALA A 23 -12.86 -15.32 -3.13
C ALA A 23 -11.66 -14.73 -3.90
N GLN A 24 -11.59 -13.38 -4.07
CA GLN A 24 -10.55 -12.71 -4.82
C GLN A 24 -9.53 -12.00 -3.92
N GLY A 25 -9.83 -11.85 -2.62
CA GLY A 25 -8.96 -11.15 -1.69
C GLY A 25 -7.61 -11.83 -1.49
N GLU A 26 -7.58 -13.16 -1.43
CA GLU A 26 -6.32 -13.92 -1.32
C GLU A 26 -5.46 -13.77 -2.57
N ALA A 27 -6.04 -13.96 -3.75
CA ALA A 27 -5.31 -13.78 -5.01
C ALA A 27 -4.77 -12.34 -5.17
N PHE A 28 -5.48 -11.34 -4.64
CA PHE A 28 -4.98 -9.97 -4.61
C PHE A 28 -3.78 -9.82 -3.67
N ILE A 29 -3.84 -10.42 -2.47
CA ILE A 29 -2.71 -10.41 -1.52
C ILE A 29 -1.51 -11.13 -2.12
N GLU A 30 -1.73 -12.32 -2.73
CA GLU A 30 -0.67 -13.07 -3.42
C GLU A 30 -0.02 -12.25 -4.55
N SER A 31 -0.80 -11.48 -5.31
CA SER A 31 -0.28 -10.61 -6.37
C SER A 31 0.52 -9.41 -5.86
N ALA A 32 0.40 -9.07 -4.58
CA ALA A 32 1.17 -8.01 -3.94
C ALA A 32 2.58 -8.46 -3.52
N TRP A 33 2.87 -9.75 -3.59
CA TRP A 33 4.16 -10.35 -3.24
C TRP A 33 4.93 -10.75 -4.50
N HIS A 34 6.23 -10.52 -4.51
CA HIS A 34 7.14 -11.07 -5.53
C HIS A 34 7.19 -12.59 -5.44
N ASP A 35 7.28 -13.14 -4.24
CA ASP A 35 7.30 -14.56 -3.96
C ASP A 35 6.12 -14.99 -3.07
N PRO A 36 4.96 -15.32 -3.66
CA PRO A 36 3.77 -15.74 -2.90
C PRO A 36 3.98 -17.02 -2.08
N SER A 37 5.00 -17.83 -2.36
CA SER A 37 5.27 -19.05 -1.59
C SER A 37 5.61 -18.75 -0.13
N LYS A 38 6.13 -17.56 0.17
CA LYS A 38 6.38 -17.09 1.53
C LYS A 38 5.09 -16.96 2.35
N LEU A 39 3.95 -16.69 1.71
CA LEU A 39 2.64 -16.65 2.37
C LEU A 39 2.15 -18.07 2.75
N GLU A 40 2.49 -19.07 1.93
CA GLU A 40 2.18 -20.48 2.24
C GLU A 40 3.02 -20.98 3.43
N GLU A 41 4.26 -20.54 3.53
CA GLU A 41 5.16 -20.86 4.63
C GLU A 41 4.77 -20.17 5.95
N ASN A 42 4.09 -19.00 5.84
CA ASN A 42 3.69 -18.16 6.99
C ASN A 42 2.18 -17.86 6.96
N PRO A 43 1.32 -18.85 7.20
CA PRO A 43 -0.15 -18.72 7.07
C PRO A 43 -0.76 -17.69 8.04
N GLU A 44 -0.05 -17.31 9.10
CA GLU A 44 -0.46 -16.26 10.02
C GLU A 44 -0.49 -14.87 9.36
N ILE A 45 0.29 -14.63 8.31
CA ILE A 45 0.26 -13.38 7.54
C ILE A 45 -1.10 -13.27 6.85
N LEU A 46 -1.51 -14.29 6.08
CA LEU A 46 -2.85 -14.32 5.45
C LEU A 46 -3.97 -14.23 6.49
N ALA A 47 -3.82 -14.90 7.63
CA ALA A 47 -4.79 -14.80 8.72
C ALA A 47 -4.86 -13.36 9.27
N GLY A 48 -3.74 -12.63 9.30
CA GLY A 48 -3.66 -11.21 9.66
C GLY A 48 -4.51 -10.33 8.75
N TYR A 49 -4.41 -10.50 7.44
CA TYR A 49 -5.20 -9.76 6.45
C TYR A 49 -6.70 -10.02 6.54
N ARG A 50 -7.11 -11.18 7.05
CA ARG A 50 -8.52 -11.52 7.25
C ARG A 50 -9.13 -10.93 8.52
N LYS A 51 -8.34 -10.50 9.51
CA LYS A 51 -8.85 -9.94 10.78
C LYS A 51 -9.78 -8.74 10.58
N PRO A 52 -9.46 -7.74 9.72
CA PRO A 52 -10.35 -6.61 9.49
C PRO A 52 -11.72 -7.03 8.94
N LEU A 53 -11.80 -8.14 8.22
CA LEU A 53 -13.06 -8.67 7.66
C LEU A 53 -13.99 -9.28 8.71
N GLN A 54 -13.55 -9.35 9.97
CA GLN A 54 -14.36 -9.79 11.11
C GLN A 54 -15.02 -8.63 11.85
N ALA A 55 -14.64 -7.38 11.53
CA ALA A 55 -15.24 -6.20 12.14
C ALA A 55 -16.70 -6.02 11.68
N GLU A 56 -17.53 -5.46 12.56
CA GLU A 56 -18.89 -5.12 12.19
C GLU A 56 -18.91 -4.06 11.08
N ASN A 57 -19.74 -4.26 10.07
CA ASN A 57 -19.88 -3.37 8.91
C ASN A 57 -18.57 -3.09 8.13
N TRP A 58 -17.60 -3.99 8.16
CA TRP A 58 -16.34 -3.85 7.43
C TRP A 58 -16.54 -3.64 5.92
N ASP A 59 -17.54 -4.30 5.34
CA ASP A 59 -17.88 -4.22 3.92
C ASP A 59 -18.39 -2.83 3.54
N ARG A 60 -19.17 -2.22 4.40
CA ARG A 60 -19.63 -0.85 4.25
C ARG A 60 -18.47 0.13 4.41
N ALA A 61 -17.63 -0.06 5.44
CA ALA A 61 -16.46 0.79 5.67
C ALA A 61 -15.48 0.72 4.49
N LEU A 62 -15.23 -0.47 3.92
CA LEU A 62 -14.40 -0.64 2.74
C LEU A 62 -15.00 0.07 1.52
N TRP A 63 -16.33 -0.06 1.32
CA TRP A 63 -17.02 0.62 0.24
C TRP A 63 -16.92 2.14 0.37
N GLU A 64 -17.24 2.70 1.55
CA GLU A 64 -17.15 4.13 1.83
C GLU A 64 -15.71 4.65 1.66
N HIS A 65 -14.70 3.87 2.08
CA HIS A 65 -13.29 4.20 1.87
C HIS A 65 -12.95 4.30 0.38
N THR A 66 -13.37 3.34 -0.45
CA THR A 66 -13.11 3.39 -1.91
C THR A 66 -13.75 4.61 -2.58
N GLN A 67 -14.88 5.09 -2.06
CA GLN A 67 -15.53 6.31 -2.56
C GLN A 67 -14.79 7.59 -2.13
N ALA A 68 -14.19 7.56 -0.93
CA ALA A 68 -13.44 8.69 -0.38
C ALA A 68 -11.98 8.76 -0.85
N ALA A 69 -11.45 7.67 -1.41
CA ALA A 69 -10.05 7.52 -1.81
C ALA A 69 -9.64 8.33 -3.06
N ASN A 70 -10.14 9.54 -3.19
CA ASN A 70 -9.75 10.44 -4.27
C ASN A 70 -9.38 11.81 -3.69
N PRO A 71 -8.24 11.93 -2.95
CA PRO A 71 -7.82 13.19 -2.37
C PRO A 71 -7.39 14.13 -3.50
N PRO A 72 -8.12 15.22 -3.76
CA PRO A 72 -7.76 16.13 -4.82
C PRO A 72 -6.49 16.91 -4.46
N GLY A 73 -5.53 16.96 -5.37
CA GLY A 73 -4.47 17.94 -5.35
C GLY A 73 -3.27 17.67 -4.44
N LEU A 74 -3.10 16.46 -3.89
CA LEU A 74 -1.88 16.14 -3.13
C LEU A 74 -0.65 16.11 -4.04
N GLU A 75 -0.78 15.61 -5.26
CA GLU A 75 0.30 15.55 -6.24
C GLU A 75 0.87 16.94 -6.56
N GLU A 76 0.02 17.97 -6.64
CA GLU A 76 0.43 19.36 -6.89
C GLU A 76 1.20 19.99 -5.71
N ARG A 77 1.16 19.34 -4.54
CA ARG A 77 1.74 19.83 -3.30
C ARG A 77 2.95 19.02 -2.80
N LEU A 78 3.41 18.03 -3.53
CA LEU A 78 4.57 17.21 -3.14
C LEU A 78 5.83 18.07 -2.97
N SER A 79 5.98 19.11 -3.78
CA SER A 79 7.09 20.06 -3.67
C SER A 79 7.06 20.93 -2.41
N GLU A 80 5.98 20.93 -1.63
CA GLU A 80 5.88 21.63 -0.34
C GLU A 80 6.44 20.79 0.82
N ILE A 81 6.73 19.51 0.62
CA ILE A 81 7.30 18.63 1.63
C ILE A 81 8.73 19.05 1.88
N SER A 82 9.01 19.50 3.12
CA SER A 82 10.31 20.04 3.53
C SER A 82 10.99 19.23 4.65
N VAL A 83 10.42 18.08 4.97
CA VAL A 83 10.98 17.14 5.96
C VAL A 83 11.77 16.04 5.25
N PRO A 84 12.80 15.45 5.89
CA PRO A 84 13.51 14.31 5.33
C PRO A 84 12.51 13.21 4.94
N THR A 85 12.60 12.73 3.71
CA THR A 85 11.64 11.78 3.13
C THR A 85 12.38 10.60 2.52
N LEU A 86 11.98 9.39 2.88
CA LEU A 86 12.43 8.15 2.27
C LEU A 86 11.28 7.49 1.52
N VAL A 87 11.48 7.20 0.24
CA VAL A 87 10.56 6.42 -0.60
C VAL A 87 11.18 5.04 -0.78
N ILE A 88 10.44 4.01 -0.39
CA ILE A 88 10.85 2.60 -0.56
C ILE A 88 9.83 1.90 -1.45
N SER A 89 10.30 1.13 -2.44
CA SER A 89 9.46 0.32 -3.32
C SER A 89 10.15 -1.00 -3.61
N GLY A 90 9.36 -2.05 -3.84
CA GLY A 90 9.89 -3.28 -4.45
C GLY A 90 10.07 -3.10 -5.96
N ASP A 91 11.04 -3.80 -6.55
CA ASP A 91 11.30 -3.78 -7.99
C ASP A 91 10.25 -4.56 -8.78
N ASP A 92 9.53 -5.47 -8.13
CA ASP A 92 8.44 -6.28 -8.70
C ASP A 92 7.06 -5.94 -8.08
N ASP A 93 6.84 -4.67 -7.77
CA ASP A 93 5.53 -4.19 -7.30
C ASP A 93 4.50 -4.23 -8.43
N GLN A 94 3.62 -5.25 -8.38
CA GLN A 94 2.55 -5.45 -9.36
C GLN A 94 1.28 -4.63 -9.05
N ILE A 95 1.22 -3.96 -7.91
CA ILE A 95 0.07 -3.13 -7.48
C ILE A 95 0.33 -1.67 -7.85
N VAL A 96 1.50 -1.16 -7.49
CA VAL A 96 1.94 0.20 -7.82
C VAL A 96 3.26 0.12 -8.57
N PRO A 97 3.26 0.31 -9.89
CA PRO A 97 4.48 0.22 -10.71
C PRO A 97 5.62 1.08 -10.12
N VAL A 98 6.82 0.54 -10.10
CA VAL A 98 8.02 1.17 -9.50
C VAL A 98 8.29 2.58 -10.05
N GLU A 99 7.89 2.85 -11.28
CA GLU A 99 8.00 4.17 -11.92
C GLU A 99 7.19 5.25 -11.20
N ASN A 100 6.13 4.87 -10.48
CA ASN A 100 5.36 5.80 -9.66
C ASN A 100 6.16 6.22 -8.42
N SER A 101 6.88 5.30 -7.81
CA SER A 101 7.77 5.58 -6.66
C SER A 101 8.96 6.43 -7.08
N VAL A 102 9.51 6.19 -8.28
CA VAL A 102 10.56 7.02 -8.85
C VAL A 102 10.06 8.46 -9.03
N ARG A 103 8.90 8.65 -9.67
CA ARG A 103 8.32 10.00 -9.85
C ARG A 103 7.99 10.67 -8.52
N LEU A 104 7.46 9.92 -7.56
CA LEU A 104 7.18 10.44 -6.22
C LEU A 104 8.45 11.01 -5.56
N ALA A 105 9.57 10.27 -5.67
CA ALA A 105 10.85 10.73 -5.12
C ALA A 105 11.44 11.93 -5.89
N GLU A 106 11.17 12.04 -7.19
CA GLU A 106 11.56 13.21 -8.01
C GLU A 106 10.74 14.46 -7.67
N ASP A 107 9.45 14.29 -7.34
CA ASP A 107 8.53 15.40 -7.03
C ASP A 107 8.68 15.94 -5.59
N ILE A 108 9.25 15.15 -4.67
CA ILE A 108 9.50 15.56 -3.28
C ILE A 108 10.96 16.08 -3.18
N PRO A 109 11.18 17.33 -2.73
CA PRO A 109 12.53 17.88 -2.57
C PRO A 109 13.38 17.02 -1.63
N GLU A 110 14.59 16.68 -2.09
CA GLU A 110 15.60 15.93 -1.32
C GLU A 110 15.13 14.54 -0.81
N ALA A 111 14.07 13.98 -1.40
CA ALA A 111 13.68 12.63 -1.08
C ALA A 111 14.75 11.62 -1.49
N GLN A 112 14.98 10.63 -0.65
CA GLN A 112 15.80 9.46 -0.98
C GLN A 112 14.90 8.34 -1.50
N LEU A 113 15.35 7.65 -2.56
CA LEU A 113 14.66 6.52 -3.14
C LEU A 113 15.48 5.24 -2.92
N VAL A 114 14.84 4.20 -2.41
CA VAL A 114 15.40 2.86 -2.32
C VAL A 114 14.46 1.88 -3.01
N ILE A 115 15.00 1.16 -4.01
CA ILE A 115 14.30 0.07 -4.69
C ILE A 115 14.87 -1.24 -4.16
N LEU A 116 14.02 -2.09 -3.58
CA LEU A 116 14.40 -3.38 -3.02
C LEU A 116 14.24 -4.47 -4.07
N GLU A 117 15.33 -5.20 -4.34
CA GLU A 117 15.34 -6.27 -5.33
C GLU A 117 14.55 -7.50 -4.85
N ASN A 118 13.82 -8.14 -5.78
CA ASN A 118 12.98 -9.31 -5.52
C ASN A 118 11.94 -9.08 -4.42
N CYS A 119 11.38 -7.90 -4.40
CA CYS A 119 10.33 -7.47 -3.48
C CYS A 119 9.10 -6.98 -4.23
N GLY A 120 7.93 -7.29 -3.70
CA GLY A 120 6.65 -6.82 -4.21
C GLY A 120 6.18 -5.53 -3.52
N HIS A 121 4.85 -5.39 -3.44
CA HIS A 121 4.17 -4.19 -2.93
C HIS A 121 4.31 -3.98 -1.41
N LEU A 122 4.62 -5.02 -0.66
CA LEU A 122 4.69 -5.00 0.80
C LEU A 122 6.11 -5.32 1.30
N PRO A 123 7.11 -4.50 0.93
CA PRO A 123 8.51 -4.80 1.22
C PRO A 123 8.82 -4.93 2.71
N GLN A 124 8.09 -4.25 3.59
CA GLN A 124 8.22 -4.37 5.04
C GLN A 124 7.81 -5.75 5.58
N GLU A 125 7.01 -6.50 4.84
CA GLU A 125 6.58 -7.85 5.20
C GLU A 125 7.35 -8.92 4.43
N GLU A 126 7.59 -8.68 3.15
CA GLU A 126 8.24 -9.65 2.26
C GLU A 126 9.76 -9.64 2.38
N CYS A 127 10.37 -8.45 2.55
CA CYS A 127 11.81 -8.23 2.60
C CYS A 127 12.22 -7.44 3.87
N PRO A 128 11.83 -7.88 5.09
CA PRO A 128 11.93 -7.06 6.30
C PRO A 128 13.36 -6.65 6.64
N GLU A 129 14.36 -7.47 6.36
CA GLU A 129 15.77 -7.15 6.63
C GLU A 129 16.24 -5.99 5.75
N ALA A 130 16.07 -6.11 4.41
CA ALA A 130 16.45 -5.06 3.47
C ALA A 130 15.65 -3.77 3.67
N PHE A 131 14.36 -3.90 4.04
CA PHE A 131 13.53 -2.75 4.39
C PHE A 131 14.05 -2.03 5.63
N MET A 132 14.39 -2.77 6.69
CA MET A 132 14.92 -2.18 7.92
C MET A 132 16.30 -1.56 7.72
N ASP A 133 17.18 -2.20 6.95
CA ASP A 133 18.49 -1.64 6.60
C ASP A 133 18.34 -0.28 5.91
N ALA A 134 17.42 -0.18 4.93
CA ALA A 134 17.14 1.09 4.24
C ALA A 134 16.61 2.18 5.20
N VAL A 135 15.75 1.80 6.13
CA VAL A 135 15.20 2.73 7.15
C VAL A 135 16.30 3.17 8.13
N GLU A 136 17.12 2.25 8.62
CA GLU A 136 18.20 2.54 9.56
C GLU A 136 19.26 3.47 8.92
N ASP A 137 19.68 3.20 7.69
CA ASP A 137 20.62 4.02 6.94
C ASP A 137 20.10 5.44 6.70
N PHE A 138 18.78 5.56 6.46
CA PHE A 138 18.14 6.87 6.30
C PHE A 138 18.03 7.66 7.60
N ILE A 139 17.65 6.99 8.71
CA ILE A 139 17.41 7.67 9.99
C ILE A 139 18.71 8.03 10.71
N LYS A 140 19.74 7.19 10.59
CA LYS A 140 21.00 7.35 11.33
C LYS A 140 21.64 8.74 11.24
N PRO A 141 21.85 9.33 10.04
CA PRO A 141 22.41 10.68 9.96
C PRO A 141 21.49 11.75 10.58
N ILE A 142 20.17 11.56 10.52
CA ILE A 142 19.20 12.52 11.06
C ILE A 142 19.28 12.62 12.58
N ILE A 143 19.45 11.47 13.27
CA ILE A 143 19.52 11.43 14.74
C ILE A 143 20.93 11.73 15.28
N GLU A 144 21.97 11.63 14.46
CA GLU A 144 23.35 11.94 14.87
C GLU A 144 23.68 13.44 14.72
N GLU A 145 22.87 14.23 14.00
CA GLU A 145 23.01 15.68 13.84
C GLU A 145 22.35 16.50 14.97
N ASP A 146 21.50 15.91 15.81
CA ASP A 146 20.89 16.52 17.00
C ASP A 146 21.73 16.27 18.27
#